data_df467fa19f2d7351aaa4055f09cd3eb6
#
_entry.id   df467fa19f2d7351aaa4055f09cd3eb6
#
_cell.length_a   1.000
_cell.length_b   1.000
_cell.length_c   1.000
_cell.angle_alpha   90.00
_cell.angle_beta   90.00
_cell.angle_gamma   90.00
#
_symmetry.space_group_name_H-M   'P 1'
#
loop_
_entity.id
_entity.type
_entity.pdbx_description
1 polymer ?
#
loop_
_entity_poly.entity_id
_entity_poly.type
_entity_poly.pdbx_seq_one_letter_code
_entity_poly.pdbx_strand_id
1 'polypeptide(L)'
;LNSRSKIMNQKLKITGIGALALTAIGCVDQPKDQRPNIIFVLADDIGAEAFGCYGGVSYETPNIDELARQGVLYCNMHSMPLSCPSRVQAMTGVYNDRNYVNFGYINDDEHTFAQLAQTAGYSTAMVGKWQLGRSREIPGKLGFDEWCLNQLEMYKEFAPGTMGKYTDRYANSYIDNNGRYDLSLYGPDAFQNYCYDFIDRMVASGKPFLLYYNTPLVHTPHTPTPDSESWDLDYAGRFIGDAKNFPDMVAYLDKQVGQLVNHLKTAGIWDNTILIFTADNGTSTRIVSELADGTKVRGGKGTPLHTGTHVPLIITWGDKIEKGRVCNRLVDLTDFMPTFADAMQVQIPAEWYPDGVSLYPELVGDTPLEKKLILCHFNPLWPTTPSPLASRFAQTADYKYYWDGRFYNVSNDLNEENPLDVSHLSEEVQTVYTMLKTKVDEFPDFYPDKPGAPRRGNYGTFYDFADPQNPF
;
A
#
# COMPACT_ATOMS: atom_id res chain seq x y z
N LEU A 1 -56.34 61.05 28.07
CA LEU A 1 -56.01 62.50 28.25
C LEU A 1 -54.84 62.81 27.36
N ASN A 2 -55.15 63.36 26.19
CA ASN A 2 -54.81 64.67 25.58
C ASN A 2 -53.39 65.15 25.87
N SER A 3 -52.56 65.54 24.92
CA SER A 3 -52.68 66.62 23.93
C SER A 3 -51.46 66.56 22.98
N ARG A 4 -51.65 66.68 21.74
CA ARG A 4 -51.42 67.64 20.68
C ARG A 4 -50.30 68.71 20.94
N SER A 5 -49.34 68.83 20.05
CA SER A 5 -49.06 69.96 19.18
C SER A 5 -47.76 69.73 18.40
N LYS A 6 -47.83 69.78 17.13
CA LYS A 6 -47.70 70.81 16.11
C LYS A 6 -46.24 71.24 15.83
N ILE A 7 -45.81 70.92 14.61
CA ILE A 7 -45.25 71.78 13.52
C ILE A 7 -43.77 72.17 13.66
N MET A 8 -42.94 71.79 12.70
CA MET A 8 -42.52 72.70 11.62
C MET A 8 -41.68 72.03 10.56
N ASN A 9 -42.06 72.25 9.34
CA ASN A 9 -41.35 71.93 8.10
C ASN A 9 -40.03 72.70 8.03
N GLN A 10 -38.91 72.03 7.76
CA GLN A 10 -37.81 72.69 7.04
C GLN A 10 -37.30 71.68 5.95
N LYS A 11 -37.47 72.17 4.71
CA LYS A 11 -36.88 71.58 3.53
C LYS A 11 -35.37 71.81 3.55
N LEU A 12 -34.57 70.78 3.61
CA LEU A 12 -33.17 70.91 3.27
C LEU A 12 -32.95 70.08 1.99
N LYS A 13 -32.62 70.80 0.91
CA LYS A 13 -32.10 70.21 -0.31
C LYS A 13 -30.69 69.74 -0.08
N ILE A 14 -30.40 68.50 -0.19
CA ILE A 14 -29.04 67.99 -0.34
C ILE A 14 -29.00 67.23 -1.68
N THR A 15 -28.40 67.87 -2.67
CA THR A 15 -27.86 67.29 -3.88
C THR A 15 -26.54 66.60 -3.55
N GLY A 16 -26.47 65.31 -3.67
CA GLY A 16 -25.23 64.57 -3.53
C GLY A 16 -25.42 63.22 -4.18
N ILE A 17 -25.08 63.12 -5.45
CA ILE A 17 -24.96 61.85 -6.17
C ILE A 17 -23.70 61.15 -5.65
N GLY A 18 -23.86 60.23 -4.71
CA GLY A 18 -22.81 59.30 -4.30
C GLY A 18 -23.03 57.99 -5.05
N ALA A 19 -22.28 57.76 -6.11
CA ALA A 19 -22.19 56.44 -6.74
C ALA A 19 -21.54 55.48 -5.77
N LEU A 20 -22.30 54.57 -5.17
CA LEU A 20 -21.76 53.37 -4.54
C LEU A 20 -21.18 52.47 -5.67
N ALA A 21 -19.86 52.51 -5.82
CA ALA A 21 -19.15 51.46 -6.57
C ALA A 21 -19.25 50.16 -5.75
N LEU A 22 -20.14 49.26 -6.13
CA LEU A 22 -20.04 47.85 -5.75
C LEU A 22 -18.74 47.34 -6.40
N THR A 23 -17.68 47.28 -5.65
CA THR A 23 -16.53 46.44 -5.99
C THR A 23 -17.02 44.99 -5.93
N ALA A 24 -17.34 44.43 -7.09
CA ALA A 24 -17.41 42.98 -7.25
C ALA A 24 -16.03 42.45 -6.89
N ILE A 25 -15.91 41.84 -5.72
CA ILE A 25 -14.77 40.99 -5.39
C ILE A 25 -14.91 39.80 -6.33
N GLY A 26 -14.28 39.91 -7.49
CA GLY A 26 -14.10 38.74 -8.36
C GLY A 26 -13.36 37.69 -7.52
N CYS A 27 -13.96 36.52 -7.39
CA CYS A 27 -13.21 35.35 -7.01
C CYS A 27 -12.06 35.25 -8.02
N VAL A 28 -10.86 35.63 -7.59
CA VAL A 28 -9.63 35.26 -8.33
C VAL A 28 -9.57 33.77 -8.20
N ASP A 29 -9.89 33.05 -9.28
CA ASP A 29 -9.63 31.62 -9.37
C ASP A 29 -8.15 31.43 -9.01
N GLN A 30 -7.92 30.85 -7.86
CA GLN A 30 -6.56 30.44 -7.47
C GLN A 30 -6.08 29.49 -8.58
N PRO A 31 -4.86 29.65 -9.09
CA PRO A 31 -4.34 28.70 -10.07
C PRO A 31 -4.49 27.29 -9.49
N LYS A 32 -5.19 26.44 -10.23
CA LYS A 32 -5.41 25.04 -9.83
C LYS A 32 -4.06 24.40 -9.63
N ASP A 33 -3.85 23.75 -8.49
CA ASP A 33 -2.61 23.00 -8.23
C ASP A 33 -2.46 21.95 -9.36
N GLN A 34 -1.33 22.01 -10.06
CA GLN A 34 -1.06 21.13 -11.21
C GLN A 34 -0.32 19.85 -10.82
N ARG A 35 0.11 19.75 -9.55
CA ARG A 35 0.72 18.52 -9.06
C ARG A 35 -0.31 17.38 -9.08
N PRO A 36 0.12 16.15 -9.37
CA PRO A 36 -0.81 15.02 -9.51
C PRO A 36 -1.45 14.65 -8.19
N ASN A 37 -2.68 14.18 -8.22
CA ASN A 37 -3.18 13.32 -7.14
C ASN A 37 -2.42 12.00 -7.17
N ILE A 38 -2.28 11.35 -6.02
CA ILE A 38 -1.62 10.06 -5.89
C ILE A 38 -2.58 9.07 -5.26
N ILE A 39 -2.82 7.96 -5.93
CA ILE A 39 -3.57 6.83 -5.40
C ILE A 39 -2.65 5.62 -5.40
N PHE A 40 -2.35 5.11 -4.21
CA PHE A 40 -1.51 3.95 -4.01
C PHE A 40 -2.36 2.78 -3.55
N VAL A 41 -2.68 1.86 -4.49
CA VAL A 41 -3.46 0.65 -4.22
C VAL A 41 -2.50 -0.48 -3.87
N LEU A 42 -2.65 -1.01 -2.67
CA LEU A 42 -1.89 -2.16 -2.18
C LEU A 42 -2.84 -3.34 -1.95
N ALA A 43 -2.80 -4.34 -2.83
CA ALA A 43 -3.54 -5.58 -2.68
C ALA A 43 -2.91 -6.48 -1.61
N ASP A 44 -3.67 -7.43 -1.08
CA ASP A 44 -3.28 -8.28 0.05
C ASP A 44 -3.17 -9.74 -0.41
N ASP A 45 -1.98 -10.36 -0.30
CA ASP A 45 -1.71 -11.76 -0.59
C ASP A 45 -1.86 -12.19 -2.06
N ILE A 46 -1.33 -11.42 -2.99
CA ILE A 46 -1.39 -11.76 -4.41
C ILE A 46 -0.08 -11.45 -5.13
N GLY A 47 0.52 -12.45 -5.76
CA GLY A 47 1.72 -12.32 -6.57
C GLY A 47 1.44 -11.95 -8.02
N ALA A 48 2.48 -11.59 -8.75
CA ALA A 48 2.39 -11.19 -10.16
C ALA A 48 1.81 -12.30 -11.05
N GLU A 49 2.07 -13.56 -10.74
CA GLU A 49 1.62 -14.73 -11.48
C GLU A 49 0.10 -14.87 -11.60
N ALA A 50 -0.67 -14.13 -10.80
CA ALA A 50 -2.12 -14.17 -10.83
C ALA A 50 -2.75 -13.31 -11.94
N PHE A 51 -1.98 -12.44 -12.59
CA PHE A 51 -2.51 -11.45 -13.53
C PHE A 51 -2.16 -11.77 -14.98
N GLY A 52 -3.13 -11.57 -15.90
CA GLY A 52 -2.96 -11.81 -17.33
C GLY A 52 -1.82 -11.01 -17.94
N CYS A 53 -1.64 -9.74 -17.55
CA CYS A 53 -0.56 -8.87 -18.01
C CYS A 53 0.86 -9.37 -17.59
N TYR A 54 0.96 -10.27 -16.62
CA TYR A 54 2.19 -10.98 -16.24
C TYR A 54 2.25 -12.41 -16.79
N GLY A 55 1.35 -12.78 -17.68
CA GLY A 55 1.31 -14.12 -18.29
C GLY A 55 0.52 -15.15 -17.50
N GLY A 56 -0.17 -14.79 -16.42
CA GLY A 56 -1.07 -15.67 -15.70
C GLY A 56 -2.28 -16.05 -16.53
N VAL A 57 -2.71 -17.32 -16.47
CA VAL A 57 -3.89 -17.83 -17.20
C VAL A 57 -4.93 -18.47 -16.29
N SER A 58 -4.67 -18.51 -14.99
CA SER A 58 -5.57 -19.13 -14.01
C SER A 58 -6.78 -18.27 -13.66
N TYR A 59 -6.69 -16.94 -13.85
CA TYR A 59 -7.74 -16.00 -13.46
C TYR A 59 -7.94 -14.96 -14.56
N GLU A 60 -9.15 -14.42 -14.66
CA GLU A 60 -9.47 -13.33 -15.58
C GLU A 60 -9.32 -11.99 -14.87
N THR A 61 -8.43 -11.14 -15.38
CA THR A 61 -8.11 -9.82 -14.79
C THR A 61 -8.16 -8.68 -15.83
N PRO A 62 -9.27 -8.55 -16.59
CA PRO A 62 -9.35 -7.66 -17.75
C PRO A 62 -9.17 -6.19 -17.41
N ASN A 63 -9.58 -5.74 -16.21
CA ASN A 63 -9.45 -4.33 -15.82
C ASN A 63 -8.01 -4.00 -15.41
N ILE A 64 -7.32 -4.89 -14.70
CA ILE A 64 -5.91 -4.73 -14.33
C ILE A 64 -5.02 -4.88 -15.57
N ASP A 65 -5.35 -5.78 -16.47
CA ASP A 65 -4.65 -5.92 -17.76
C ASP A 65 -4.83 -4.66 -18.63
N GLU A 66 -6.03 -4.04 -18.60
CA GLU A 66 -6.26 -2.75 -19.26
C GLU A 66 -5.47 -1.62 -18.58
N LEU A 67 -5.39 -1.63 -17.24
CA LEU A 67 -4.58 -0.67 -16.50
C LEU A 67 -3.09 -0.76 -16.94
N ALA A 68 -2.56 -1.97 -17.12
CA ALA A 68 -1.21 -2.18 -17.64
C ALA A 68 -1.03 -1.64 -19.07
N ARG A 69 -2.05 -1.81 -19.93
CA ARG A 69 -2.04 -1.21 -21.29
C ARG A 69 -2.11 0.31 -21.30
N GLN A 70 -2.65 0.92 -20.25
CA GLN A 70 -2.75 2.38 -20.11
C GLN A 70 -1.57 3.00 -19.36
N GLY A 71 -0.62 2.20 -18.89
CA GLY A 71 0.48 2.65 -18.07
C GLY A 71 1.81 1.95 -18.34
N VAL A 72 2.64 1.89 -17.33
CA VAL A 72 3.91 1.16 -17.30
C VAL A 72 3.75 -0.06 -16.41
N LEU A 73 4.09 -1.23 -16.95
CA LEU A 73 4.16 -2.49 -16.22
C LEU A 73 5.62 -2.76 -15.86
N TYR A 74 5.90 -2.94 -14.56
CA TYR A 74 7.23 -3.29 -14.06
C TYR A 74 7.31 -4.79 -13.80
N CYS A 75 8.24 -5.48 -14.47
CA CYS A 75 8.36 -6.94 -14.41
C CYS A 75 9.02 -7.45 -13.12
N ASN A 76 9.83 -6.63 -12.44
CA ASN A 76 10.68 -7.05 -11.34
C ASN A 76 10.39 -6.23 -10.07
N MET A 77 9.12 -6.20 -9.64
CA MET A 77 8.73 -5.59 -8.39
C MET A 77 8.74 -6.61 -7.25
N HIS A 78 9.39 -6.24 -6.14
CA HIS A 78 9.48 -7.09 -4.97
C HIS A 78 9.00 -6.38 -3.70
N SER A 79 8.21 -7.11 -2.92
CA SER A 79 7.78 -6.75 -1.57
C SER A 79 8.57 -7.56 -0.53
N MET A 80 8.21 -7.39 0.75
CA MET A 80 8.60 -8.33 1.79
C MET A 80 7.70 -9.57 1.77
N PRO A 81 8.12 -10.70 2.36
CA PRO A 81 7.33 -11.94 2.33
C PRO A 81 5.98 -11.88 3.07
N LEU A 82 5.74 -10.87 3.90
CA LEU A 82 4.53 -10.70 4.72
C LEU A 82 4.06 -9.25 4.78
N SER A 83 2.77 -9.08 5.04
CA SER A 83 2.07 -7.81 5.05
C SER A 83 2.67 -6.74 5.97
N CYS A 84 2.92 -7.04 7.25
CA CYS A 84 3.38 -6.02 8.19
C CYS A 84 4.74 -5.44 7.82
N PRO A 85 5.80 -6.24 7.58
CA PRO A 85 7.08 -5.71 7.15
C PRO A 85 6.99 -4.95 5.82
N SER A 86 6.17 -5.42 4.87
CA SER A 86 5.94 -4.73 3.60
C SER A 86 5.30 -3.35 3.79
N ARG A 87 4.25 -3.26 4.60
CA ARG A 87 3.54 -2.00 4.86
C ARG A 87 4.41 -0.99 5.60
N VAL A 88 5.23 -1.45 6.57
CA VAL A 88 6.22 -0.60 7.23
C VAL A 88 7.24 -0.08 6.21
N GLN A 89 7.80 -0.98 5.39
CA GLN A 89 8.79 -0.60 4.36
C GLN A 89 8.20 0.36 3.32
N ALA A 90 6.98 0.10 2.83
CA ALA A 90 6.31 0.96 1.85
C ALA A 90 6.07 2.37 2.37
N MET A 91 5.60 2.50 3.63
CA MET A 91 5.29 3.80 4.22
C MET A 91 6.53 4.63 4.53
N THR A 92 7.63 3.97 4.94
CA THR A 92 8.83 4.66 5.42
C THR A 92 9.93 4.82 4.38
N GLY A 93 9.89 4.02 3.30
CA GLY A 93 10.99 3.98 2.31
C GLY A 93 12.30 3.40 2.87
N VAL A 94 12.27 2.68 4.01
CA VAL A 94 13.45 2.18 4.72
C VAL A 94 13.41 0.66 4.83
N TYR A 95 14.54 -0.03 4.66
CA TYR A 95 14.63 -1.47 4.84
C TYR A 95 14.37 -1.90 6.28
N ASN A 96 13.78 -3.09 6.44
CA ASN A 96 13.30 -3.59 7.73
C ASN A 96 14.38 -3.98 8.75
N ASP A 97 15.64 -3.99 8.38
CA ASP A 97 16.76 -4.10 9.33
C ASP A 97 16.85 -2.90 10.27
N ARG A 98 16.25 -1.76 9.89
CA ARG A 98 16.31 -0.49 10.62
C ARG A 98 15.00 0.00 11.23
N ASN A 99 13.85 -0.41 10.70
CA ASN A 99 12.55 0.15 11.08
C ASN A 99 11.51 -0.88 11.56
N TYR A 100 11.76 -2.18 11.40
CA TYR A 100 10.79 -3.20 11.76
C TYR A 100 11.01 -3.71 13.17
N VAL A 101 9.96 -3.70 14.00
CA VAL A 101 10.00 -4.13 15.39
C VAL A 101 9.47 -5.54 15.56
N ASN A 102 8.21 -5.76 15.20
CA ASN A 102 7.54 -7.05 15.26
C ASN A 102 6.25 -7.04 14.41
N PHE A 103 5.69 -8.22 14.20
CA PHE A 103 4.44 -8.35 13.44
C PHE A 103 3.29 -7.61 14.12
N GLY A 104 2.52 -6.88 13.32
CA GLY A 104 1.37 -6.10 13.78
C GLY A 104 1.73 -4.77 14.44
N TYR A 105 2.89 -4.21 14.13
CA TYR A 105 3.35 -2.98 14.75
C TYR A 105 4.19 -2.09 13.82
N ILE A 106 4.02 -0.78 13.95
CA ILE A 106 4.89 0.27 13.43
C ILE A 106 5.19 1.26 14.56
N ASN A 107 6.41 1.78 14.60
CA ASN A 107 6.76 2.83 15.55
C ASN A 107 6.01 4.12 15.22
N ASP A 108 5.52 4.81 16.23
CA ASP A 108 4.79 6.08 16.06
C ASP A 108 5.71 7.29 15.84
N ASP A 109 7.02 7.10 15.90
CA ASP A 109 8.08 8.06 15.56
C ASP A 109 8.72 7.79 14.17
N GLU A 110 8.22 6.79 13.42
CA GLU A 110 8.67 6.59 12.05
C GLU A 110 8.21 7.73 11.13
N HIS A 111 9.03 8.00 10.13
CA HIS A 111 8.73 8.97 9.09
C HIS A 111 8.08 8.28 7.90
N THR A 112 7.01 8.88 7.37
CA THR A 112 6.21 8.26 6.31
C THR A 112 6.00 9.20 5.12
N PHE A 113 5.68 8.60 3.98
CA PHE A 113 5.28 9.38 2.80
C PHE A 113 4.00 10.22 3.04
N ALA A 114 3.14 9.85 4.00
CA ALA A 114 1.95 10.63 4.31
C ALA A 114 2.29 11.92 5.03
N GLN A 115 3.24 11.91 5.98
CA GLN A 115 3.77 13.14 6.60
C GLN A 115 4.44 14.03 5.56
N LEU A 116 5.16 13.43 4.61
CA LEU A 116 5.76 14.17 3.51
C LEU A 116 4.69 14.83 2.63
N ALA A 117 3.61 14.11 2.33
CA ALA A 117 2.47 14.63 1.57
C ALA A 117 1.79 15.81 2.30
N GLN A 118 1.60 15.72 3.62
CA GLN A 118 1.08 16.85 4.41
C GLN A 118 2.00 18.08 4.32
N THR A 119 3.32 17.87 4.40
CA THR A 119 4.31 18.96 4.24
C THR A 119 4.20 19.61 2.86
N ALA A 120 3.88 18.84 1.83
CA ALA A 120 3.62 19.33 0.48
C ALA A 120 2.21 19.96 0.30
N GLY A 121 1.36 19.97 1.34
CA GLY A 121 0.01 20.54 1.30
C GLY A 121 -1.06 19.62 0.70
N TYR A 122 -0.78 18.34 0.57
CA TYR A 122 -1.75 17.33 0.17
C TYR A 122 -2.70 16.99 1.31
N SER A 123 -3.94 16.67 0.99
CA SER A 123 -4.83 15.93 1.90
C SER A 123 -4.50 14.44 1.83
N THR A 124 -4.50 13.78 2.99
CA THR A 124 -4.04 12.39 3.07
C THR A 124 -5.12 11.48 3.65
N ALA A 125 -5.36 10.34 3.02
CA ALA A 125 -6.26 9.32 3.55
C ALA A 125 -5.66 7.93 3.48
N MET A 126 -5.98 7.10 4.48
CA MET A 126 -5.68 5.68 4.48
C MET A 126 -6.96 4.86 4.61
N VAL A 127 -7.13 3.88 3.71
CA VAL A 127 -8.34 3.08 3.63
C VAL A 127 -8.01 1.59 3.56
N GLY A 128 -8.76 0.76 4.27
CA GLY A 128 -8.65 -0.70 4.21
C GLY A 128 -7.86 -1.31 5.37
N LYS A 129 -6.97 -2.26 5.07
CA LYS A 129 -6.21 -3.00 6.08
C LYS A 129 -5.16 -2.13 6.76
N TRP A 130 -5.18 -2.11 8.09
CA TRP A 130 -4.14 -1.45 8.91
C TRP A 130 -3.08 -2.45 9.40
N GLN A 131 -3.40 -3.22 10.40
CA GLN A 131 -2.56 -4.26 11.02
C GLN A 131 -1.16 -3.78 11.48
N LEU A 132 -1.02 -2.53 11.88
CA LEU A 132 0.29 -1.91 12.21
C LEU A 132 0.30 -1.20 13.57
N GLY A 133 -0.67 -1.44 14.44
CA GLY A 133 -0.67 -0.81 15.74
C GLY A 133 -1.95 -1.04 16.53
N ARG A 134 -1.94 -0.54 17.77
CA ARG A 134 -3.00 -0.79 18.76
C ARG A 134 -3.76 0.47 19.18
N SER A 135 -3.36 1.63 18.67
CA SER A 135 -3.98 2.91 19.01
C SER A 135 -4.62 3.55 17.81
N ARG A 136 -5.84 4.08 18.00
CA ARG A 136 -6.57 4.84 17.00
C ARG A 136 -5.87 6.13 16.57
N GLU A 137 -4.91 6.60 17.35
CA GLU A 137 -4.17 7.84 17.06
C GLU A 137 -3.00 7.63 16.10
N ILE A 138 -2.52 6.37 15.94
CA ILE A 138 -1.31 6.09 15.16
C ILE A 138 -1.44 6.52 13.70
N PRO A 139 -2.54 6.26 12.97
CA PRO A 139 -2.65 6.73 11.59
C PRO A 139 -2.47 8.25 11.46
N GLY A 140 -3.07 9.01 12.38
CA GLY A 140 -2.90 10.47 12.41
C GLY A 140 -1.47 10.92 12.72
N LYS A 141 -0.78 10.27 13.66
CA LYS A 141 0.63 10.52 13.96
C LYS A 141 1.54 10.26 12.77
N LEU A 142 1.20 9.25 11.98
CA LEU A 142 1.92 8.87 10.76
C LEU A 142 1.53 9.67 9.51
N GLY A 143 0.73 10.73 9.69
CA GLY A 143 0.48 11.72 8.63
C GLY A 143 -0.80 11.50 7.82
N PHE A 144 -1.76 10.68 8.28
CA PHE A 144 -3.06 10.57 7.62
C PHE A 144 -4.07 11.51 8.28
N ASP A 145 -4.67 12.41 7.50
CA ASP A 145 -5.70 13.35 7.97
C ASP A 145 -7.00 12.62 8.32
N GLU A 146 -7.30 11.57 7.55
CA GLU A 146 -8.47 10.73 7.79
C GLU A 146 -8.22 9.27 7.37
N TRP A 147 -9.06 8.37 7.90
CA TRP A 147 -8.95 6.95 7.60
C TRP A 147 -10.26 6.20 7.73
N CYS A 148 -10.35 5.06 7.03
CA CYS A 148 -11.37 4.05 7.17
C CYS A 148 -10.70 2.68 7.17
N LEU A 149 -10.50 2.08 8.36
CA LEU A 149 -9.59 0.96 8.55
C LEU A 149 -10.25 -0.21 9.25
N ASN A 150 -9.90 -1.43 8.86
CA ASN A 150 -10.08 -2.60 9.69
C ASN A 150 -8.79 -2.96 10.43
N GLN A 151 -8.90 -3.77 11.48
CA GLN A 151 -7.77 -4.25 12.29
C GLN A 151 -6.97 -3.12 12.97
N LEU A 152 -7.57 -1.96 13.21
CA LEU A 152 -6.90 -0.84 13.88
C LEU A 152 -6.64 -1.13 15.36
N GLU A 153 -7.59 -1.71 16.07
CA GLU A 153 -7.45 -2.09 17.48
C GLU A 153 -7.51 -3.63 17.67
N MET A 154 -6.93 -4.35 16.74
CA MET A 154 -7.04 -5.80 16.60
C MET A 154 -6.76 -6.59 17.88
N TYR A 155 -5.99 -6.05 18.81
CA TYR A 155 -5.52 -6.75 19.99
C TYR A 155 -6.17 -6.29 21.32
N LYS A 156 -7.05 -5.27 21.28
CA LYS A 156 -7.63 -4.73 22.51
C LYS A 156 -8.92 -5.44 22.99
N GLU A 157 -9.63 -6.12 22.11
CA GLU A 157 -11.00 -6.55 22.39
C GLU A 157 -11.27 -8.05 22.13
N PHE A 158 -10.24 -8.88 22.22
CA PHE A 158 -10.46 -10.33 22.11
C PHE A 158 -11.04 -10.92 23.40
N ALA A 159 -12.36 -10.93 23.52
CA ALA A 159 -12.98 -11.92 24.40
C ALA A 159 -12.84 -13.31 23.76
N PRO A 160 -12.58 -14.38 24.53
CA PRO A 160 -12.54 -15.74 24.02
C PRO A 160 -13.81 -16.06 23.21
N GLY A 161 -13.64 -16.50 21.96
CA GLY A 161 -14.74 -16.82 21.05
C GLY A 161 -15.22 -15.69 20.14
N THR A 162 -14.64 -14.47 20.23
CA THR A 162 -15.03 -13.32 19.39
C THR A 162 -13.99 -12.98 18.31
N MET A 163 -12.91 -13.73 18.24
CA MET A 163 -11.74 -13.44 17.37
C MET A 163 -12.12 -13.24 15.91
N GLY A 164 -13.08 -14.00 15.37
CA GLY A 164 -13.54 -13.85 14.00
C GLY A 164 -14.21 -12.50 13.70
N LYS A 165 -14.99 -11.98 14.64
CA LYS A 165 -15.80 -10.77 14.40
C LYS A 165 -14.95 -9.50 14.18
N TYR A 166 -13.82 -9.38 14.87
CA TYR A 166 -12.96 -8.19 14.79
C TYR A 166 -11.85 -8.33 13.75
N THR A 167 -11.55 -9.55 13.31
CA THR A 167 -10.55 -9.83 12.28
C THR A 167 -11.15 -10.11 10.92
N ASP A 168 -12.48 -10.26 10.86
CA ASP A 168 -13.17 -10.44 9.59
C ASP A 168 -13.08 -9.16 8.76
N ARG A 169 -12.47 -9.30 7.62
CA ARG A 169 -12.25 -8.21 6.67
C ARG A 169 -13.25 -8.20 5.53
N TYR A 170 -14.12 -9.21 5.45
CA TYR A 170 -15.00 -9.39 4.30
C TYR A 170 -16.47 -9.18 4.61
N ALA A 171 -16.99 -9.80 5.64
CA ALA A 171 -18.41 -9.70 5.96
C ALA A 171 -18.61 -9.31 7.41
N ASN A 172 -19.57 -8.43 7.69
CA ASN A 172 -19.73 -7.80 8.98
C ASN A 172 -18.41 -7.24 9.52
N SER A 173 -17.61 -6.68 8.62
CA SER A 173 -16.29 -6.16 8.93
C SER A 173 -16.35 -5.03 9.93
N TYR A 174 -15.48 -5.06 10.92
CA TYR A 174 -15.33 -3.94 11.85
C TYR A 174 -14.46 -2.88 11.22
N ILE A 175 -15.06 -1.73 10.93
CA ILE A 175 -14.41 -0.61 10.24
C ILE A 175 -14.37 0.58 11.18
N ASP A 176 -13.18 1.10 11.45
CA ASP A 176 -12.98 2.37 12.13
C ASP A 176 -12.88 3.48 11.10
N ASN A 177 -13.89 4.32 11.08
CA ASN A 177 -13.99 5.47 10.21
C ASN A 177 -13.96 6.75 11.07
N ASN A 178 -12.79 7.09 11.62
CA ASN A 178 -12.63 8.20 12.56
C ASN A 178 -13.64 8.15 13.73
N GLY A 179 -13.90 6.96 14.26
CA GLY A 179 -14.82 6.73 15.37
C GLY A 179 -16.24 6.30 14.98
N ARG A 180 -16.51 6.08 13.70
CA ARG A 180 -17.76 5.47 13.22
C ARG A 180 -17.50 4.03 12.78
N TYR A 181 -18.51 3.18 12.98
CA TYR A 181 -18.44 1.76 12.67
C TYR A 181 -19.55 1.41 11.68
N ASP A 182 -19.22 0.66 10.64
CA ASP A 182 -20.20 0.06 9.74
C ASP A 182 -19.89 -1.43 9.59
N LEU A 183 -20.82 -2.24 10.10
CA LEU A 183 -20.73 -3.70 10.10
C LEU A 183 -21.69 -4.35 9.10
N SER A 184 -22.46 -3.55 8.36
CA SER A 184 -23.57 -4.02 7.52
C SER A 184 -23.16 -4.31 6.06
N LEU A 185 -21.96 -3.87 5.66
CA LEU A 185 -21.47 -4.00 4.28
C LEU A 185 -20.39 -5.09 4.15
N TYR A 186 -20.22 -5.56 2.93
CA TYR A 186 -19.01 -6.27 2.56
C TYR A 186 -17.80 -5.34 2.72
N GLY A 187 -16.78 -5.76 3.47
CA GLY A 187 -15.66 -4.90 3.84
C GLY A 187 -14.99 -4.19 2.67
N PRO A 188 -14.59 -4.91 1.60
CA PRO A 188 -14.01 -4.27 0.41
C PRO A 188 -14.88 -3.20 -0.22
N ASP A 189 -16.22 -3.38 -0.25
CA ASP A 189 -17.15 -2.37 -0.80
C ASP A 189 -17.25 -1.15 0.11
N ALA A 190 -17.26 -1.36 1.42
CA ALA A 190 -17.27 -0.26 2.38
C ALA A 190 -16.00 0.60 2.25
N PHE A 191 -14.85 -0.03 2.08
CA PHE A 191 -13.57 0.67 1.84
C PHE A 191 -13.59 1.43 0.52
N GLN A 192 -14.05 0.79 -0.55
CA GLN A 192 -14.11 1.45 -1.86
C GLN A 192 -15.07 2.64 -1.87
N ASN A 193 -16.24 2.52 -1.23
CA ASN A 193 -17.19 3.63 -1.07
C ASN A 193 -16.55 4.80 -0.30
N TYR A 194 -15.72 4.53 0.71
CA TYR A 194 -14.99 5.58 1.41
C TYR A 194 -13.95 6.25 0.50
N CYS A 195 -13.25 5.47 -0.33
CA CYS A 195 -12.32 6.03 -1.33
C CYS A 195 -13.06 7.00 -2.26
N TYR A 196 -14.25 6.66 -2.73
CA TYR A 196 -15.06 7.54 -3.61
C TYR A 196 -15.48 8.82 -2.90
N ASP A 197 -16.02 8.72 -1.68
CA ASP A 197 -16.38 9.91 -0.89
C ASP A 197 -15.19 10.83 -0.65
N PHE A 198 -14.03 10.27 -0.30
CA PHE A 198 -12.81 11.06 -0.15
C PHE A 198 -12.41 11.76 -1.46
N ILE A 199 -12.35 11.02 -2.56
CA ILE A 199 -11.99 11.57 -3.88
C ILE A 199 -12.95 12.71 -4.25
N ASP A 200 -14.26 12.51 -4.13
CA ASP A 200 -15.26 13.51 -4.49
C ASP A 200 -15.14 14.78 -3.67
N ARG A 201 -14.86 14.67 -2.36
CA ARG A 201 -14.60 15.82 -1.49
C ARG A 201 -13.31 16.56 -1.88
N MET A 202 -12.27 15.84 -2.28
CA MET A 202 -11.01 16.46 -2.73
C MET A 202 -11.20 17.16 -4.07
N VAL A 203 -11.91 16.54 -5.01
CA VAL A 203 -12.28 17.19 -6.29
C VAL A 203 -13.07 18.48 -6.06
N ALA A 204 -14.08 18.44 -5.18
CA ALA A 204 -14.88 19.61 -4.84
C ALA A 204 -14.07 20.72 -4.18
N SER A 205 -13.06 20.37 -3.38
CA SER A 205 -12.19 21.35 -2.71
C SER A 205 -11.04 21.88 -3.58
N GLY A 206 -10.74 21.19 -4.69
CA GLY A 206 -9.62 21.52 -5.57
C GLY A 206 -8.23 21.26 -4.95
N LYS A 207 -8.15 20.49 -3.85
CA LYS A 207 -6.90 20.13 -3.19
C LYS A 207 -6.28 18.89 -3.79
N PRO A 208 -4.96 18.83 -4.00
CA PRO A 208 -4.29 17.60 -4.34
C PRO A 208 -4.35 16.63 -3.14
N PHE A 209 -4.33 15.33 -3.42
CA PHE A 209 -4.45 14.32 -2.37
C PHE A 209 -3.55 13.12 -2.60
N LEU A 210 -3.24 12.44 -1.49
CA LEU A 210 -2.62 11.12 -1.45
C LEU A 210 -3.60 10.16 -0.76
N LEU A 211 -4.05 9.16 -1.50
CA LEU A 211 -4.91 8.07 -1.00
C LEU A 211 -4.12 6.77 -0.97
N TYR A 212 -3.87 6.24 0.22
CA TYR A 212 -3.27 4.92 0.41
C TYR A 212 -4.39 3.89 0.63
N TYR A 213 -4.75 3.18 -0.44
CA TYR A 213 -5.82 2.19 -0.44
C TYR A 213 -5.27 0.77 -0.27
N ASN A 214 -5.39 0.24 0.92
CA ASN A 214 -4.96 -1.11 1.29
C ASN A 214 -6.15 -2.06 1.21
N THR A 215 -6.51 -2.49 0.00
CA THR A 215 -7.62 -3.44 -0.14
C THR A 215 -7.31 -4.75 0.59
N PRO A 216 -8.25 -5.35 1.36
CA PRO A 216 -8.02 -6.64 2.01
C PRO A 216 -8.10 -7.83 1.05
N LEU A 217 -8.49 -7.61 -0.21
CA LEU A 217 -8.52 -8.65 -1.24
C LEU A 217 -7.08 -8.98 -1.69
N VAL A 218 -6.70 -10.24 -1.79
CA VAL A 218 -7.48 -11.47 -1.69
C VAL A 218 -7.06 -12.33 -0.49
N HIS A 219 -6.75 -11.72 0.64
CA HIS A 219 -6.23 -12.40 1.83
C HIS A 219 -7.21 -13.47 2.34
N THR A 220 -6.67 -14.53 2.95
CA THR A 220 -7.48 -15.53 3.67
C THR A 220 -8.30 -14.88 4.80
N PRO A 221 -9.49 -15.43 5.16
CA PRO A 221 -10.13 -16.61 4.58
C PRO A 221 -10.63 -16.36 3.16
N HIS A 222 -10.40 -17.30 2.24
CA HIS A 222 -10.94 -17.19 0.89
C HIS A 222 -12.45 -17.48 0.94
N THR A 223 -13.26 -16.44 0.82
CA THR A 223 -14.72 -16.48 0.96
C THR A 223 -15.40 -16.13 -0.35
N PRO A 224 -16.67 -16.52 -0.53
CA PRO A 224 -17.46 -15.97 -1.61
C PRO A 224 -17.47 -14.43 -1.57
N THR A 225 -17.63 -13.82 -2.73
CA THR A 225 -17.80 -12.37 -2.91
C THR A 225 -19.27 -12.05 -3.22
N PRO A 226 -19.69 -10.78 -3.18
CA PRO A 226 -21.05 -10.40 -3.60
C PRO A 226 -21.45 -10.84 -5.01
N ASP A 227 -20.48 -11.14 -5.88
CA ASP A 227 -20.73 -11.64 -7.24
C ASP A 227 -20.76 -13.17 -7.32
N SER A 228 -20.43 -13.90 -6.26
CA SER A 228 -20.45 -15.36 -6.23
C SER A 228 -21.88 -15.88 -6.07
N GLU A 229 -22.24 -16.98 -6.74
CA GLU A 229 -23.55 -17.63 -6.58
C GLU A 229 -23.85 -18.08 -5.14
N SER A 230 -22.78 -18.42 -4.39
CA SER A 230 -22.87 -18.85 -2.99
C SER A 230 -22.78 -17.68 -1.99
N TRP A 231 -22.93 -16.44 -2.47
CA TRP A 231 -22.87 -15.27 -1.60
C TRP A 231 -24.02 -15.23 -0.59
N ASP A 232 -23.65 -15.07 0.66
CA ASP A 232 -24.58 -14.83 1.76
C ASP A 232 -23.87 -13.98 2.83
N LEU A 233 -24.35 -12.75 3.05
CA LEU A 233 -23.74 -11.83 4.01
C LEU A 233 -23.79 -12.37 5.46
N ASP A 234 -24.81 -13.13 5.82
CA ASP A 234 -25.00 -13.67 7.16
C ASP A 234 -24.40 -15.06 7.37
N TYR A 235 -23.73 -15.58 6.36
CA TYR A 235 -23.14 -16.91 6.42
C TYR A 235 -22.03 -17.03 7.47
N ALA A 236 -22.23 -17.84 8.46
CA ALA A 236 -21.29 -18.08 9.56
C ALA A 236 -19.97 -18.74 9.12
N GLY A 237 -19.95 -19.42 7.98
CA GLY A 237 -18.76 -20.06 7.40
C GLY A 237 -17.77 -19.10 6.74
N ARG A 238 -18.02 -17.81 6.71
CA ARG A 238 -17.10 -16.78 6.19
C ARG A 238 -15.78 -16.69 6.94
N PHE A 239 -15.72 -17.24 8.13
CA PHE A 239 -14.49 -17.40 8.89
C PHE A 239 -13.69 -18.65 8.49
N ILE A 240 -14.29 -19.56 7.71
CA ILE A 240 -13.68 -20.79 7.24
C ILE A 240 -13.51 -20.64 5.72
N GLY A 241 -12.34 -20.17 5.30
CA GLY A 241 -12.04 -20.00 3.88
C GLY A 241 -11.81 -21.33 3.15
N ASP A 242 -12.16 -21.33 1.88
CA ASP A 242 -11.88 -22.42 0.94
C ASP A 242 -11.12 -21.86 -0.26
N ALA A 243 -9.99 -22.46 -0.61
CA ALA A 243 -9.16 -22.05 -1.74
C ALA A 243 -9.92 -21.97 -3.08
N LYS A 244 -11.03 -22.73 -3.22
CA LYS A 244 -11.89 -22.65 -4.41
C LYS A 244 -12.53 -21.28 -4.65
N ASN A 245 -12.63 -20.45 -3.61
CA ASN A 245 -13.18 -19.08 -3.70
C ASN A 245 -12.12 -18.05 -4.13
N PHE A 246 -10.85 -18.44 -4.22
CA PHE A 246 -9.77 -17.53 -4.59
C PHE A 246 -9.99 -16.88 -5.98
N PRO A 247 -10.40 -17.63 -7.02
CA PRO A 247 -10.71 -17.04 -8.33
C PRO A 247 -11.78 -15.94 -8.27
N ASP A 248 -12.86 -16.15 -7.49
CA ASP A 248 -13.93 -15.15 -7.31
C ASP A 248 -13.38 -13.88 -6.65
N MET A 249 -12.49 -14.03 -5.67
CA MET A 249 -11.88 -12.89 -4.98
C MET A 249 -10.93 -12.12 -5.90
N VAL A 250 -10.18 -12.81 -6.78
CA VAL A 250 -9.33 -12.15 -7.79
C VAL A 250 -10.18 -11.38 -8.78
N ALA A 251 -11.25 -11.98 -9.30
CA ALA A 251 -12.19 -11.30 -10.19
C ALA A 251 -12.86 -10.09 -9.53
N TYR A 252 -13.16 -10.18 -8.24
CA TYR A 252 -13.73 -9.07 -7.49
C TYR A 252 -12.73 -7.92 -7.25
N LEU A 253 -11.46 -8.25 -6.97
CA LEU A 253 -10.37 -7.28 -6.92
C LEU A 253 -10.22 -6.55 -8.25
N ASP A 254 -10.19 -7.30 -9.35
CA ASP A 254 -10.10 -6.75 -10.71
C ASP A 254 -11.27 -5.80 -11.01
N LYS A 255 -12.50 -6.23 -10.69
CA LYS A 255 -13.72 -5.40 -10.81
C LYS A 255 -13.59 -4.09 -10.02
N GLN A 256 -13.12 -4.15 -8.76
CA GLN A 256 -12.98 -2.97 -7.92
C GLN A 256 -11.93 -2.00 -8.47
N VAL A 257 -10.82 -2.48 -9.01
CA VAL A 257 -9.82 -1.64 -9.69
C VAL A 257 -10.44 -0.96 -10.91
N GLY A 258 -11.18 -1.70 -11.74
CA GLY A 258 -11.90 -1.13 -12.88
C GLY A 258 -12.91 -0.05 -12.48
N GLN A 259 -13.65 -0.27 -11.42
CA GLN A 259 -14.60 0.70 -10.87
C GLN A 259 -13.91 1.97 -10.36
N LEU A 260 -12.76 1.84 -9.68
CA LEU A 260 -11.95 2.98 -9.23
C LEU A 260 -11.48 3.83 -10.43
N VAL A 261 -10.94 3.19 -11.47
CA VAL A 261 -10.51 3.87 -12.70
C VAL A 261 -11.68 4.62 -13.35
N ASN A 262 -12.86 3.99 -13.43
CA ASN A 262 -14.05 4.62 -13.99
C ASN A 262 -14.52 5.82 -13.15
N HIS A 263 -14.42 5.73 -11.82
CA HIS A 263 -14.74 6.85 -10.92
C HIS A 263 -13.82 8.04 -11.17
N LEU A 264 -12.49 7.83 -11.29
CA LEU A 264 -11.52 8.88 -11.60
C LEU A 264 -11.79 9.55 -12.96
N LYS A 265 -12.15 8.76 -13.97
CA LYS A 265 -12.53 9.28 -15.30
C LYS A 265 -13.80 10.11 -15.22
N THR A 266 -14.82 9.64 -14.50
CA THR A 266 -16.10 10.35 -14.31
C THR A 266 -15.92 11.64 -13.53
N ALA A 267 -15.06 11.63 -12.51
CA ALA A 267 -14.68 12.82 -11.72
C ALA A 267 -13.80 13.82 -12.50
N GLY A 268 -13.32 13.46 -13.70
CA GLY A 268 -12.51 14.32 -14.55
C GLY A 268 -11.09 14.57 -14.04
N ILE A 269 -10.56 13.66 -13.22
CA ILE A 269 -9.22 13.79 -12.63
C ILE A 269 -8.24 12.69 -13.06
N TRP A 270 -8.66 11.75 -13.93
CA TRP A 270 -7.83 10.66 -14.41
C TRP A 270 -6.47 11.14 -14.94
N ASP A 271 -6.47 12.16 -15.79
CA ASP A 271 -5.24 12.67 -16.43
C ASP A 271 -4.30 13.41 -15.47
N ASN A 272 -4.78 13.77 -14.28
CA ASN A 272 -3.97 14.38 -13.23
C ASN A 272 -3.82 13.49 -11.98
N THR A 273 -3.96 12.18 -12.15
CA THR A 273 -3.82 11.22 -11.05
C THR A 273 -2.78 10.16 -11.40
N ILE A 274 -1.76 10.01 -10.57
CA ILE A 274 -0.87 8.85 -10.57
C ILE A 274 -1.58 7.75 -9.81
N LEU A 275 -1.99 6.70 -10.52
CA LEU A 275 -2.55 5.49 -9.91
C LEU A 275 -1.50 4.38 -9.95
N ILE A 276 -1.16 3.85 -8.79
CA ILE A 276 -0.22 2.76 -8.59
C ILE A 276 -0.99 1.56 -8.06
N PHE A 277 -0.83 0.43 -8.73
CA PHE A 277 -1.35 -0.87 -8.29
C PHE A 277 -0.20 -1.82 -8.01
N THR A 278 -0.14 -2.34 -6.79
CA THR A 278 0.83 -3.36 -6.37
C THR A 278 0.24 -4.25 -5.27
N ALA A 279 1.04 -5.15 -4.69
CA ALA A 279 0.62 -6.00 -3.58
C ALA A 279 1.66 -6.03 -2.45
N ASP A 280 1.23 -6.44 -1.26
CA ASP A 280 2.06 -6.42 -0.06
C ASP A 280 2.95 -7.67 0.10
N ASN A 281 2.57 -8.79 -0.48
CA ASN A 281 3.37 -10.02 -0.57
C ASN A 281 2.77 -10.97 -1.61
N GLY A 282 3.52 -12.01 -1.96
CA GLY A 282 3.07 -13.04 -2.89
C GLY A 282 1.85 -13.81 -2.43
N THR A 283 1.28 -14.57 -3.33
CA THR A 283 0.07 -15.39 -3.15
C THR A 283 0.23 -16.42 -2.03
N SER A 284 -0.88 -16.76 -1.37
CA SER A 284 -0.92 -17.81 -0.34
C SER A 284 -0.31 -19.13 -0.83
N THR A 285 0.49 -19.80 0.01
CA THR A 285 1.13 -21.09 -0.29
C THR A 285 0.16 -22.23 -0.63
N ARG A 286 -1.14 -22.06 -0.38
CA ARG A 286 -2.20 -23.02 -0.71
C ARG A 286 -2.69 -22.88 -2.15
N ILE A 287 -2.32 -21.84 -2.84
CA ILE A 287 -2.74 -21.52 -4.21
C ILE A 287 -1.62 -21.92 -5.16
N VAL A 288 -2.00 -22.45 -6.31
CA VAL A 288 -1.11 -22.71 -7.44
C VAL A 288 -1.74 -22.07 -8.66
N SER A 289 -1.02 -21.14 -9.26
CA SER A 289 -1.39 -20.49 -10.52
C SER A 289 -0.65 -21.12 -11.69
N GLU A 290 -1.16 -20.92 -12.90
CA GLU A 290 -0.53 -21.40 -14.14
C GLU A 290 -0.23 -20.20 -15.05
N LEU A 291 0.95 -20.22 -15.65
CA LEU A 291 1.37 -19.25 -16.66
C LEU A 291 1.06 -19.77 -18.07
N ALA A 292 1.05 -18.89 -19.07
CA ALA A 292 0.72 -19.18 -20.46
C ALA A 292 1.63 -20.23 -21.11
N ASP A 293 2.84 -20.42 -20.59
CA ASP A 293 3.79 -21.45 -21.04
C ASP A 293 3.58 -22.82 -20.33
N GLY A 294 2.58 -22.93 -19.47
CA GLY A 294 2.27 -24.13 -18.69
C GLY A 294 3.04 -24.24 -17.37
N THR A 295 3.88 -23.26 -17.03
CA THR A 295 4.60 -23.26 -15.76
C THR A 295 3.62 -23.12 -14.59
N LYS A 296 3.73 -24.00 -13.60
CA LYS A 296 2.94 -23.92 -12.37
C LYS A 296 3.73 -23.18 -11.30
N VAL A 297 3.14 -22.10 -10.81
CA VAL A 297 3.72 -21.24 -9.79
C VAL A 297 2.93 -21.42 -8.49
N ARG A 298 3.59 -21.96 -7.48
CA ARG A 298 3.02 -22.03 -6.13
C ARG A 298 3.25 -20.73 -5.39
N GLY A 299 2.21 -20.18 -4.78
CA GLY A 299 2.32 -19.00 -3.92
C GLY A 299 3.34 -19.20 -2.79
N GLY A 300 4.05 -18.14 -2.46
CA GLY A 300 5.17 -18.15 -1.50
C GLY A 300 4.96 -17.28 -0.27
N LYS A 301 3.74 -16.81 0.01
CA LYS A 301 3.46 -15.94 1.17
C LYS A 301 4.14 -16.43 2.45
N GLY A 302 4.81 -15.54 3.16
CA GLY A 302 5.49 -15.84 4.43
C GLY A 302 6.83 -16.54 4.26
N THR A 303 7.24 -16.85 3.04
CA THR A 303 8.54 -17.43 2.73
C THR A 303 9.44 -16.43 2.02
N PRO A 304 10.76 -16.52 2.17
CA PRO A 304 11.69 -15.65 1.45
C PRO A 304 11.85 -16.02 -0.04
N LEU A 305 11.09 -16.99 -0.55
CA LEU A 305 11.15 -17.41 -1.96
C LEU A 305 10.77 -16.26 -2.91
N HIS A 306 11.20 -16.35 -4.16
CA HIS A 306 10.83 -15.41 -5.21
C HIS A 306 9.30 -15.21 -5.27
N THR A 307 8.54 -16.30 -5.27
CA THR A 307 7.07 -16.27 -5.26
C THR A 307 6.44 -15.70 -3.97
N GLY A 308 7.24 -15.51 -2.92
CA GLY A 308 6.81 -14.84 -1.69
C GLY A 308 6.95 -13.32 -1.74
N THR A 309 7.79 -12.81 -2.66
CA THR A 309 8.14 -11.38 -2.76
C THR A 309 7.82 -10.75 -4.11
N HIS A 310 7.73 -11.53 -5.19
CA HIS A 310 7.44 -11.03 -6.52
C HIS A 310 5.96 -10.67 -6.65
N VAL A 311 5.68 -9.38 -6.78
CA VAL A 311 4.33 -8.80 -6.79
C VAL A 311 4.12 -7.95 -8.03
N PRO A 312 2.88 -7.69 -8.46
CA PRO A 312 2.63 -6.80 -9.59
C PRO A 312 3.04 -5.36 -9.25
N LEU A 313 3.43 -4.60 -10.26
CA LEU A 313 3.51 -3.14 -10.19
C LEU A 313 3.09 -2.54 -11.53
N ILE A 314 1.99 -1.80 -11.49
CA ILE A 314 1.48 -1.05 -12.64
C ILE A 314 1.33 0.41 -12.20
N ILE A 315 1.84 1.34 -13.00
CA ILE A 315 1.71 2.78 -12.74
C ILE A 315 1.08 3.44 -13.95
N THR A 316 0.01 4.20 -13.72
CA THR A 316 -0.64 5.02 -14.75
C THR A 316 -0.66 6.48 -14.36
N TRP A 317 -0.65 7.37 -15.37
CA TRP A 317 -0.78 8.81 -15.17
C TRP A 317 -1.37 9.48 -16.43
N GLY A 318 -2.60 9.11 -16.78
CA GLY A 318 -3.29 9.62 -17.94
C GLY A 318 -2.42 9.61 -19.22
N ASP A 319 -2.35 10.74 -19.92
CA ASP A 319 -1.49 10.92 -21.10
C ASP A 319 -0.09 11.50 -20.77
N LYS A 320 0.28 11.55 -19.49
CA LYS A 320 1.58 12.07 -19.04
C LYS A 320 2.73 11.09 -19.19
N ILE A 321 2.44 9.79 -19.32
CA ILE A 321 3.43 8.73 -19.44
C ILE A 321 3.18 7.89 -20.68
N GLU A 322 4.21 7.19 -21.15
CA GLU A 322 4.12 6.26 -22.27
C GLU A 322 3.22 5.06 -21.88
N LYS A 323 2.18 4.83 -22.67
CA LYS A 323 1.21 3.74 -22.43
C LYS A 323 1.72 2.41 -22.97
N GLY A 324 1.40 1.32 -22.25
CA GLY A 324 1.74 -0.04 -22.64
C GLY A 324 3.23 -0.35 -22.58
N ARG A 325 4.01 0.46 -21.89
CA ARG A 325 5.44 0.21 -21.70
C ARG A 325 5.67 -0.90 -20.70
N VAL A 326 6.56 -1.83 -21.05
CA VAL A 326 7.05 -2.88 -20.15
C VAL A 326 8.45 -2.50 -19.68
N CYS A 327 8.66 -2.48 -18.38
CA CYS A 327 9.90 -2.08 -17.74
C CYS A 327 10.50 -3.23 -16.94
N ASN A 328 11.72 -3.61 -17.25
CA ASN A 328 12.46 -4.68 -16.55
C ASN A 328 13.29 -4.18 -15.36
N ARG A 329 13.12 -2.92 -14.97
CA ARG A 329 13.80 -2.34 -13.82
C ARG A 329 13.47 -3.10 -12.55
N LEU A 330 14.47 -3.30 -11.70
CA LEU A 330 14.32 -3.84 -10.36
C LEU A 330 13.73 -2.76 -9.45
N VAL A 331 12.64 -3.07 -8.76
CA VAL A 331 11.88 -2.17 -7.90
C VAL A 331 11.55 -2.87 -6.59
N ASP A 332 11.55 -2.14 -5.49
CA ASP A 332 10.98 -2.61 -4.23
C ASP A 332 10.15 -1.51 -3.52
N LEU A 333 9.55 -1.87 -2.40
CA LEU A 333 8.64 -0.99 -1.66
C LEU A 333 9.31 0.29 -1.12
N THR A 334 10.64 0.33 -1.00
CA THR A 334 11.37 1.54 -0.56
C THR A 334 11.32 2.65 -1.60
N ASP A 335 11.07 2.31 -2.87
CA ASP A 335 11.09 3.26 -3.99
C ASP A 335 9.89 4.22 -4.01
N PHE A 336 8.81 3.90 -3.29
CA PHE A 336 7.60 4.73 -3.30
C PHE A 336 7.77 6.06 -2.59
N MET A 337 8.48 6.13 -1.45
CA MET A 337 8.70 7.40 -0.76
C MET A 337 9.43 8.42 -1.64
N PRO A 338 10.60 8.14 -2.24
CA PRO A 338 11.25 9.10 -3.14
C PRO A 338 10.43 9.37 -4.41
N THR A 339 9.68 8.41 -4.93
CA THR A 339 8.78 8.61 -6.07
C THR A 339 7.66 9.62 -5.74
N PHE A 340 7.05 9.50 -4.57
CA PHE A 340 6.02 10.44 -4.13
C PHE A 340 6.62 11.81 -3.86
N ALA A 341 7.83 11.89 -3.27
CA ALA A 341 8.52 13.15 -3.05
C ALA A 341 8.69 13.94 -4.34
N ASP A 342 9.19 13.29 -5.40
CA ASP A 342 9.38 13.91 -6.70
C ASP A 342 8.04 14.31 -7.34
N ALA A 343 7.04 13.44 -7.30
CA ALA A 343 5.70 13.72 -7.83
C ALA A 343 5.03 14.91 -7.13
N MET A 344 5.22 15.04 -5.81
CA MET A 344 4.70 16.13 -4.99
C MET A 344 5.60 17.36 -5.00
N GLN A 345 6.79 17.29 -5.63
CA GLN A 345 7.79 18.36 -5.68
C GLN A 345 8.22 18.82 -4.27
N VAL A 346 8.47 17.87 -3.38
CA VAL A 346 8.92 18.11 -2.00
C VAL A 346 10.21 17.35 -1.74
N GLN A 347 11.11 17.96 -0.95
CA GLN A 347 12.37 17.31 -0.57
C GLN A 347 12.14 16.42 0.65
N ILE A 348 12.71 15.23 0.62
CA ILE A 348 12.77 14.36 1.79
C ILE A 348 13.84 14.93 2.74
N PRO A 349 13.52 15.15 4.04
CA PRO A 349 14.53 15.55 5.02
C PRO A 349 15.69 14.56 5.06
N ALA A 350 16.91 15.08 5.09
CA ALA A 350 18.12 14.24 5.00
C ALA A 350 18.23 13.21 6.14
N GLU A 351 17.67 13.54 7.30
CA GLU A 351 17.64 12.68 8.49
C GLU A 351 16.66 11.50 8.40
N TRP A 352 15.80 11.43 7.36
CA TRP A 352 14.89 10.30 7.16
C TRP A 352 15.57 9.08 6.54
N TYR A 353 16.66 9.28 5.81
CA TYR A 353 17.51 8.25 5.20
C TYR A 353 16.73 7.13 4.47
N PRO A 354 15.88 7.44 3.50
CA PRO A 354 15.22 6.41 2.70
C PRO A 354 16.23 5.64 1.86
N ASP A 355 15.97 4.34 1.64
CA ASP A 355 16.84 3.46 0.84
C ASP A 355 16.46 3.43 -0.64
N GLY A 356 15.25 3.89 -0.95
CA GLY A 356 14.65 3.75 -2.27
C GLY A 356 15.23 4.67 -3.34
N VAL A 357 14.93 4.33 -4.58
CA VAL A 357 15.28 5.10 -5.77
C VAL A 357 13.99 5.49 -6.50
N SER A 358 13.80 6.78 -6.73
CA SER A 358 12.60 7.30 -7.38
C SER A 358 12.33 6.68 -8.76
N LEU A 359 11.08 6.33 -9.00
CA LEU A 359 10.56 5.90 -10.31
C LEU A 359 10.09 7.10 -11.15
N TYR A 360 9.89 8.28 -10.53
CA TYR A 360 9.33 9.45 -11.17
C TYR A 360 10.12 9.93 -12.39
N PRO A 361 11.47 10.01 -12.38
CA PRO A 361 12.24 10.41 -13.56
C PRO A 361 11.93 9.52 -14.76
N GLU A 362 11.85 8.21 -14.57
CA GLU A 362 11.52 7.28 -15.63
C GLU A 362 10.09 7.47 -16.17
N LEU A 363 9.14 7.79 -15.31
CA LEU A 363 7.75 8.02 -15.70
C LEU A 363 7.62 9.25 -16.62
N VAL A 364 8.40 10.30 -16.40
CA VAL A 364 8.37 11.54 -17.21
C VAL A 364 9.36 11.55 -18.36
N GLY A 365 10.06 10.44 -18.62
CA GLY A 365 10.99 10.29 -19.74
C GLY A 365 12.41 10.78 -19.46
N ASP A 366 12.75 11.05 -18.19
CA ASP A 366 14.11 11.36 -17.77
C ASP A 366 14.91 10.07 -17.49
N THR A 367 16.23 10.21 -17.38
CA THR A 367 17.10 9.07 -17.05
C THR A 367 17.01 8.72 -15.58
N PRO A 368 16.49 7.53 -15.20
CA PRO A 368 16.39 7.13 -13.81
C PRO A 368 17.77 6.76 -13.24
N LEU A 369 17.91 6.87 -11.92
CA LEU A 369 18.99 6.22 -11.20
C LEU A 369 18.79 4.70 -11.24
N GLU A 370 19.86 3.95 -11.51
CA GLU A 370 19.80 2.50 -11.56
C GLU A 370 19.79 1.89 -10.16
N LYS A 371 18.79 1.01 -9.89
CA LYS A 371 18.80 0.12 -8.72
C LYS A 371 19.42 -1.22 -9.14
N LYS A 372 20.62 -1.52 -8.64
CA LYS A 372 21.36 -2.74 -9.02
C LYS A 372 20.90 -3.99 -8.28
N LEU A 373 20.41 -3.80 -7.08
CA LEU A 373 19.94 -4.87 -6.20
C LEU A 373 18.88 -4.39 -5.21
N ILE A 374 18.12 -5.32 -4.70
CA ILE A 374 17.23 -5.14 -3.56
C ILE A 374 17.72 -5.97 -2.38
N LEU A 375 17.33 -5.55 -1.19
CA LEU A 375 17.71 -6.19 0.06
C LEU A 375 16.48 -6.64 0.82
N CYS A 376 16.56 -7.81 1.44
CA CYS A 376 15.52 -8.30 2.31
C CYS A 376 16.12 -8.77 3.64
N HIS A 377 15.72 -8.09 4.71
CA HIS A 377 15.96 -8.53 6.08
C HIS A 377 14.61 -8.91 6.68
N PHE A 378 14.29 -10.19 6.65
CA PHE A 378 12.99 -10.70 7.03
C PHE A 378 13.05 -11.50 8.31
N ASN A 379 12.44 -10.96 9.37
CA ASN A 379 12.18 -11.67 10.61
C ASN A 379 10.82 -11.22 11.16
N PRO A 380 9.75 -11.98 10.91
CA PRO A 380 8.39 -11.54 11.23
C PRO A 380 8.14 -11.34 12.74
N LEU A 381 8.97 -11.94 13.61
CA LEU A 381 8.86 -11.79 15.07
C LEU A 381 7.41 -11.94 15.55
N TRP A 382 6.86 -13.14 15.36
CA TRP A 382 5.54 -13.47 15.89
C TRP A 382 5.57 -13.37 17.42
N PRO A 383 4.49 -12.87 18.06
CA PRO A 383 4.46 -12.68 19.51
C PRO A 383 4.71 -13.93 20.35
N THR A 384 4.41 -15.11 19.80
CA THR A 384 4.39 -16.37 20.56
C THR A 384 5.47 -17.37 20.19
N THR A 385 6.20 -17.19 19.10
CA THR A 385 7.18 -18.17 18.63
C THR A 385 8.34 -17.52 17.89
N PRO A 386 9.60 -18.03 18.04
CA PRO A 386 10.67 -17.70 17.12
C PRO A 386 10.21 -18.03 15.69
N SER A 387 10.49 -17.16 14.73
CA SER A 387 10.13 -17.42 13.36
C SER A 387 11.15 -18.35 12.70
N PRO A 388 10.75 -19.59 12.31
CA PRO A 388 11.64 -20.45 11.54
C PRO A 388 11.86 -19.92 10.11
N LEU A 389 11.15 -18.85 9.72
CA LEU A 389 11.17 -18.26 8.38
C LEU A 389 12.08 -17.04 8.28
N ALA A 390 12.78 -16.67 9.37
CA ALA A 390 13.71 -15.55 9.33
C ALA A 390 14.76 -15.77 8.24
N SER A 391 14.98 -14.76 7.40
CA SER A 391 15.90 -14.85 6.26
C SER A 391 16.44 -13.47 5.88
N ARG A 392 17.66 -13.49 5.36
CA ARG A 392 18.30 -12.33 4.73
C ARG A 392 18.71 -12.73 3.33
N PHE A 393 18.43 -11.88 2.37
CA PHE A 393 18.92 -12.08 1.01
C PHE A 393 19.15 -10.74 0.30
N ALA A 394 19.95 -10.79 -0.75
CA ALA A 394 20.08 -9.76 -1.75
C ALA A 394 19.74 -10.37 -3.11
N GLN A 395 19.11 -9.57 -3.98
CA GLN A 395 18.64 -10.02 -5.29
C GLN A 395 18.85 -8.94 -6.34
N THR A 396 19.34 -9.36 -7.53
CA THR A 396 19.20 -8.62 -8.79
C THR A 396 17.90 -9.05 -9.49
N ALA A 397 17.66 -8.59 -10.70
CA ALA A 397 16.54 -9.08 -11.51
C ALA A 397 16.60 -10.61 -11.76
N ASP A 398 17.83 -11.15 -11.93
CA ASP A 398 18.02 -12.54 -12.34
C ASP A 398 18.55 -13.45 -11.25
N TYR A 399 19.29 -12.92 -10.28
CA TYR A 399 20.02 -13.74 -9.31
C TYR A 399 19.70 -13.35 -7.89
N LYS A 400 19.60 -14.37 -7.00
CA LYS A 400 19.29 -14.19 -5.58
C LYS A 400 20.25 -14.99 -4.73
N TYR A 401 20.85 -14.33 -3.75
CA TYR A 401 21.75 -14.92 -2.77
C TYR A 401 21.20 -14.82 -1.35
N TYR A 402 21.17 -15.93 -0.65
CA TYR A 402 20.72 -16.05 0.73
C TYR A 402 21.88 -16.08 1.71
N TRP A 403 21.64 -15.62 2.93
CA TRP A 403 22.60 -15.61 4.04
C TRP A 403 23.15 -17.02 4.41
N ASP A 404 22.43 -18.08 4.10
CA ASP A 404 22.82 -19.47 4.34
C ASP A 404 23.66 -20.08 3.19
N GLY A 405 24.01 -19.28 2.19
CA GLY A 405 24.88 -19.65 1.09
C GLY A 405 24.16 -20.12 -0.17
N ARG A 406 22.85 -20.30 -0.13
CA ARG A 406 22.08 -20.68 -1.34
C ARG A 406 22.09 -19.54 -2.35
N PHE A 407 22.25 -19.90 -3.63
CA PHE A 407 22.29 -18.97 -4.74
C PHE A 407 21.47 -19.51 -5.91
N TYR A 408 20.59 -18.69 -6.47
CA TYR A 408 19.65 -19.09 -7.51
C TYR A 408 19.66 -18.15 -8.71
N ASN A 409 19.33 -18.67 -9.91
CA ASN A 409 18.90 -17.87 -11.03
C ASN A 409 17.36 -17.83 -11.00
N VAL A 410 16.78 -16.80 -10.41
CA VAL A 410 15.33 -16.69 -10.17
C VAL A 410 14.53 -16.36 -11.41
N SER A 411 15.14 -15.85 -12.47
CA SER A 411 14.45 -15.63 -13.75
C SER A 411 14.18 -16.92 -14.51
N ASN A 412 14.95 -17.99 -14.24
CA ASN A 412 14.79 -19.31 -14.85
C ASN A 412 14.25 -20.37 -13.87
N ASP A 413 14.18 -20.05 -12.59
CA ASP A 413 13.75 -20.96 -11.52
C ASP A 413 12.88 -20.19 -10.50
N LEU A 414 11.67 -19.86 -10.90
CA LEU A 414 10.72 -19.05 -10.11
C LEU A 414 10.38 -19.69 -8.76
N ASN A 415 10.46 -21.01 -8.65
CA ASN A 415 10.16 -21.75 -7.41
C ASN A 415 11.40 -21.99 -6.55
N GLU A 416 12.60 -21.60 -7.02
CA GLU A 416 13.88 -21.78 -6.33
C GLU A 416 14.16 -23.26 -5.94
N GLU A 417 13.95 -24.18 -6.87
CA GLU A 417 14.13 -25.62 -6.68
C GLU A 417 15.57 -26.06 -6.97
N ASN A 418 16.34 -25.29 -7.76
CA ASN A 418 17.63 -25.67 -8.32
C ASN A 418 18.72 -24.66 -7.96
N PRO A 419 19.34 -24.74 -6.77
CA PRO A 419 20.43 -23.85 -6.41
C PRO A 419 21.64 -24.03 -7.34
N LEU A 420 22.29 -22.92 -7.70
CA LEU A 420 23.49 -22.93 -8.51
C LEU A 420 24.69 -23.44 -7.72
N ASP A 421 25.55 -24.24 -8.40
CA ASP A 421 26.86 -24.64 -7.85
C ASP A 421 27.85 -23.45 -7.90
N VAL A 422 28.08 -22.84 -6.76
CA VAL A 422 28.95 -21.66 -6.62
C VAL A 422 30.43 -21.93 -6.93
N SER A 423 30.83 -23.20 -7.03
CA SER A 423 32.22 -23.58 -7.43
C SER A 423 32.44 -23.57 -8.93
N HIS A 424 31.38 -23.48 -9.76
CA HIS A 424 31.44 -23.56 -11.22
C HIS A 424 30.68 -22.42 -11.93
N LEU A 425 30.72 -21.20 -11.37
CA LEU A 425 30.09 -20.03 -11.97
C LEU A 425 30.95 -19.46 -13.12
N SER A 426 30.30 -18.89 -14.15
CA SER A 426 30.98 -18.04 -15.10
C SER A 426 31.54 -16.77 -14.43
N GLU A 427 32.53 -16.11 -15.02
CA GLU A 427 33.13 -14.88 -14.46
C GLU A 427 32.09 -13.78 -14.22
N GLU A 428 31.12 -13.62 -15.14
CA GLU A 428 30.01 -12.68 -15.01
C GLU A 428 29.14 -13.02 -13.81
N VAL A 429 28.69 -14.27 -13.68
CA VAL A 429 27.82 -14.71 -12.59
C VAL A 429 28.56 -14.70 -11.25
N GLN A 430 29.88 -14.99 -11.24
CA GLN A 430 30.74 -14.87 -10.06
C GLN A 430 30.82 -13.43 -9.54
N THR A 431 30.82 -12.45 -10.44
CA THR A 431 30.80 -11.04 -10.07
C THR A 431 29.49 -10.68 -9.36
N VAL A 432 28.35 -11.11 -9.91
CA VAL A 432 27.04 -10.92 -9.28
C VAL A 432 26.96 -11.62 -7.93
N TYR A 433 27.38 -12.89 -7.85
CA TYR A 433 27.42 -13.67 -6.61
C TYR A 433 28.21 -12.92 -5.52
N THR A 434 29.42 -12.43 -5.87
CA THR A 434 30.29 -11.71 -4.91
C THR A 434 29.64 -10.42 -4.42
N MET A 435 29.02 -9.66 -5.32
CA MET A 435 28.29 -8.43 -4.99
C MET A 435 27.13 -8.71 -4.02
N LEU A 436 26.28 -9.69 -4.34
CA LEU A 436 25.13 -10.03 -3.50
C LEU A 436 25.54 -10.57 -2.14
N LYS A 437 26.55 -11.48 -2.13
CA LYS A 437 27.11 -12.01 -0.90
C LYS A 437 27.64 -10.92 0.03
N THR A 438 28.43 -9.99 -0.52
CA THR A 438 28.96 -8.86 0.24
C THR A 438 27.84 -8.07 0.91
N LYS A 439 26.75 -7.79 0.17
CA LYS A 439 25.64 -7.04 0.72
C LYS A 439 24.86 -7.80 1.82
N VAL A 440 24.71 -9.11 1.68
CA VAL A 440 24.07 -9.94 2.72
C VAL A 440 24.95 -10.03 3.97
N ASP A 441 26.28 -10.11 3.80
CA ASP A 441 27.23 -10.16 4.93
C ASP A 441 27.29 -8.83 5.71
N GLU A 442 26.89 -7.69 5.10
CA GLU A 442 26.77 -6.39 5.77
C GLU A 442 25.55 -6.27 6.69
N PHE A 443 24.55 -7.15 6.55
CA PHE A 443 23.35 -7.09 7.39
C PHE A 443 23.67 -7.39 8.87
N PRO A 444 23.01 -6.69 9.81
CA PRO A 444 23.07 -7.04 11.21
C PRO A 444 22.47 -8.42 11.45
N ASP A 445 22.84 -9.06 12.55
CA ASP A 445 22.20 -10.28 13.01
C ASP A 445 20.69 -10.06 13.20
N PHE A 446 19.92 -11.15 13.08
CA PHE A 446 18.48 -11.08 13.32
C PHE A 446 18.19 -10.57 14.72
N TYR A 447 17.28 -9.65 14.79
CA TYR A 447 16.78 -9.08 16.01
C TYR A 447 15.55 -9.86 16.48
N PRO A 448 15.43 -10.29 17.73
CA PRO A 448 16.45 -10.37 18.79
C PRO A 448 16.86 -11.82 19.03
N ASP A 449 17.99 -12.26 18.52
CA ASP A 449 18.58 -13.54 18.96
C ASP A 449 19.06 -13.47 20.40
N LYS A 450 18.99 -12.28 21.03
CA LYS A 450 19.38 -12.05 22.41
C LYS A 450 18.23 -11.39 23.17
N PRO A 451 17.60 -12.10 24.13
CA PRO A 451 16.69 -11.47 25.09
C PRO A 451 17.39 -10.27 25.76
N GLY A 452 16.74 -9.10 25.75
CA GLY A 452 17.26 -7.87 26.35
C GLY A 452 18.17 -7.03 25.45
N ALA A 453 18.37 -7.38 24.16
CA ALA A 453 19.02 -6.48 23.22
C ALA A 453 18.18 -5.20 23.04
N PRO A 454 18.81 -4.00 23.03
CA PRO A 454 18.07 -2.75 22.84
C PRO A 454 17.40 -2.76 21.47
N ARG A 455 16.07 -2.61 21.44
CA ARG A 455 15.33 -2.37 20.22
C ARG A 455 15.47 -0.90 19.85
N ARG A 456 15.38 -0.60 18.56
CA ARG A 456 15.29 0.78 18.09
C ARG A 456 14.02 1.40 18.67
N GLY A 457 14.16 2.48 19.43
CA GLY A 457 13.05 3.11 20.15
C GLY A 457 12.77 2.52 21.54
N ASN A 458 12.09 3.27 22.38
CA ASN A 458 11.69 2.91 23.76
C ASN A 458 10.46 1.97 23.79
N TYR A 459 10.38 1.06 22.87
CA TYR A 459 9.24 0.17 22.74
C TYR A 459 9.50 -1.08 23.54
N GLY A 460 9.03 -1.22 24.69
CA GLY A 460 9.11 -2.36 25.57
C GLY A 460 9.70 -3.68 25.03
N THR A 461 9.92 -4.62 25.83
CA THR A 461 10.34 -5.93 25.36
C THR A 461 9.19 -6.57 24.55
N PHE A 462 9.47 -7.51 23.67
CA PHE A 462 8.47 -8.31 22.98
C PHE A 462 7.37 -8.85 23.91
N TYR A 463 7.75 -9.17 25.15
CA TYR A 463 6.84 -9.62 26.22
C TYR A 463 5.90 -8.53 26.73
N ASP A 464 6.22 -7.24 26.56
CA ASP A 464 5.33 -6.15 26.97
C ASP A 464 4.14 -6.00 26.01
N PHE A 465 4.22 -6.60 24.80
CA PHE A 465 3.14 -6.68 23.84
C PHE A 465 2.32 -7.98 23.94
N ALA A 466 2.91 -9.02 24.55
CA ALA A 466 2.19 -10.21 24.97
C ALA A 466 1.65 -9.95 26.37
N ASP A 467 0.63 -9.11 26.50
CA ASP A 467 -0.17 -9.07 27.73
C ASP A 467 -0.75 -10.48 27.92
N PRO A 468 -0.42 -11.18 29.02
CA PRO A 468 -1.02 -12.47 29.31
C PRO A 468 -2.55 -12.43 29.41
N GLN A 469 -3.14 -11.22 29.59
CA GLN A 469 -4.57 -10.99 29.59
C GLN A 469 -5.10 -10.65 28.19
N ASN A 470 -4.23 -10.55 27.20
CA ASN A 470 -4.57 -10.28 25.81
C ASN A 470 -3.77 -11.20 24.86
N PRO A 471 -3.97 -12.53 24.92
CA PRO A 471 -3.46 -13.44 23.92
C PRO A 471 -4.14 -13.17 22.58
N PHE A 472 -3.41 -13.11 21.50
CA PHE A 472 -3.80 -12.88 20.09
C PHE A 472 -5.16 -13.36 19.66
#